data_ac76d97e362343a4aa637e81e65ccddd
#
_entry.id   ac76d97e362343a4aa637e81e65ccddd
#
_cell.length_a   1.000
_cell.length_b   1.000
_cell.length_c   1.000
_cell.angle_alpha   90.00
_cell.angle_beta   90.00
_cell.angle_gamma   90.00
#
_symmetry.space_group_name_H-M   'P 1'
#
loop_
_entity.id
_entity.type
_entity.pdbx_description
1 polymer ?
#
loop_
_entity_poly.entity_id
_entity_poly.type
_entity_poly.pdbx_seq_one_letter_code
_entity_poly.pdbx_strand_id
1 'polypeptide(L)'
;EIVTTPTVGEADGVVTPTAALKPGFNKQLLAAEDSEAVLRLVDASIGEFKAHEVATALHRVAALNKVGRARRDALLRDRRFESLLDAAVERAPQLSARCVADVLWSLATLGELPARMLMPVLTSVAAHLEKGDFQGSHLSTIVWSLAKLETKPVKLLQRIEEQVVSAPAAGKG
;
A
#
# COMPACT_ATOMS: atom_id res chain seq x y z
N GLU A 1 -17.48 61.49 48.18
CA GLU A 1 -17.35 60.94 46.81
C GLU A 1 -16.80 59.56 46.88
N ILE A 2 -17.66 58.61 46.54
CA ILE A 2 -17.35 57.17 46.61
C ILE A 2 -17.08 56.76 45.19
N VAL A 3 -15.84 56.36 44.89
CA VAL A 3 -15.46 55.82 43.60
C VAL A 3 -15.61 54.27 43.70
N THR A 4 -16.60 53.75 42.99
CA THR A 4 -16.83 52.31 42.82
C THR A 4 -16.03 51.81 41.63
N THR A 5 -15.09 50.91 41.86
CA THR A 5 -14.37 50.18 40.84
C THR A 5 -15.23 49.02 40.32
N PRO A 6 -15.31 48.78 38.99
CA PRO A 6 -16.03 47.61 38.49
C PRO A 6 -15.13 46.38 38.56
N THR A 7 -15.69 45.32 39.14
CA THR A 7 -15.14 43.96 39.18
C THR A 7 -15.01 43.40 37.77
N VAL A 8 -13.80 42.96 37.40
CA VAL A 8 -13.53 42.26 36.20
C VAL A 8 -14.05 40.83 36.33
N GLY A 9 -15.02 40.46 35.51
CA GLY A 9 -15.53 39.08 35.46
C GLY A 9 -14.47 38.13 34.88
N GLU A 10 -14.25 37.05 35.58
CA GLU A 10 -13.49 35.90 35.11
C GLU A 10 -14.13 35.32 33.86
N ALA A 11 -13.42 35.43 32.75
CA ALA A 11 -13.77 34.68 31.53
C ALA A 11 -13.33 33.23 31.73
N ASP A 12 -14.30 32.37 31.96
CA ASP A 12 -14.12 30.91 31.87
C ASP A 12 -13.53 30.56 30.50
N GLY A 13 -12.22 30.31 30.49
CA GLY A 13 -11.54 29.76 29.36
C GLY A 13 -11.99 28.30 29.18
N VAL A 14 -13.00 28.10 28.35
CA VAL A 14 -13.33 26.78 27.82
C VAL A 14 -12.13 26.30 27.02
N VAL A 15 -11.27 25.53 27.67
CA VAL A 15 -10.22 24.76 27.01
C VAL A 15 -10.92 23.66 26.22
N THR A 16 -11.22 23.94 24.95
CA THR A 16 -11.63 22.90 24.03
C THR A 16 -10.51 21.87 23.97
N PRO A 17 -10.77 20.58 24.30
CA PRO A 17 -9.73 19.58 24.19
C PRO A 17 -9.26 19.57 22.73
N THR A 18 -7.99 19.87 22.54
CA THR A 18 -7.32 19.77 21.24
C THR A 18 -7.56 18.33 20.76
N ALA A 19 -8.44 18.14 19.79
CA ALA A 19 -8.71 16.85 19.20
C ALA A 19 -7.36 16.35 18.69
N ALA A 20 -6.82 15.34 19.36
CA ALA A 20 -5.56 14.71 18.99
C ALA A 20 -5.68 14.34 17.50
N LEU A 21 -4.88 14.96 16.65
CA LEU A 21 -4.86 14.71 15.21
C LEU A 21 -4.72 13.21 15.02
N LYS A 22 -5.73 12.58 14.42
CA LYS A 22 -5.69 11.14 14.13
C LYS A 22 -4.44 10.87 13.28
N PRO A 23 -3.62 9.87 13.63
CA PRO A 23 -2.45 9.53 12.83
C PRO A 23 -2.89 9.23 11.40
N GLY A 24 -2.10 9.66 10.40
CA GLY A 24 -2.39 9.37 8.99
C GLY A 24 -2.57 7.86 8.74
N PHE A 25 -3.34 7.50 7.73
CA PHE A 25 -3.69 6.11 7.43
C PHE A 25 -2.48 5.19 7.34
N ASN A 26 -1.39 5.64 6.70
CA ASN A 26 -0.18 4.84 6.58
C ASN A 26 0.37 4.43 7.96
N LYS A 27 0.37 5.34 8.94
CA LYS A 27 0.81 5.03 10.31
C LYS A 27 -0.12 4.04 11.00
N GLN A 28 -1.43 4.19 10.80
CA GLN A 28 -2.44 3.26 11.36
C GLN A 28 -2.30 1.87 10.74
N LEU A 29 -2.13 1.78 9.42
CA LEU A 29 -1.91 0.53 8.69
C LEU A 29 -0.65 -0.20 9.17
N LEU A 30 0.45 0.53 9.36
CA LEU A 30 1.71 -0.04 9.84
C LEU A 30 1.62 -0.51 11.30
N ALA A 31 0.83 0.15 12.12
CA ALA A 31 0.60 -0.21 13.52
C ALA A 31 -0.42 -1.36 13.71
N ALA A 32 -1.15 -1.75 12.66
CA ALA A 32 -2.13 -2.82 12.73
C ALA A 32 -1.46 -4.15 13.13
N GLU A 33 -1.97 -4.81 14.17
CA GLU A 33 -1.40 -6.04 14.71
C GLU A 33 -1.88 -7.28 13.94
N ASP A 34 -3.05 -7.21 13.33
CA ASP A 34 -3.65 -8.29 12.55
C ASP A 34 -4.32 -7.78 11.26
N SER A 35 -4.67 -8.71 10.38
CA SER A 35 -5.34 -8.38 9.12
C SER A 35 -6.76 -7.84 9.32
N GLU A 36 -7.41 -8.19 10.41
CA GLU A 36 -8.74 -7.69 10.74
C GLU A 36 -8.71 -6.18 11.06
N ALA A 37 -7.68 -5.71 11.77
CA ALA A 37 -7.47 -4.29 12.02
C ALA A 37 -7.23 -3.51 10.71
N VAL A 38 -6.45 -4.08 9.78
CA VAL A 38 -6.26 -3.48 8.45
C VAL A 38 -7.59 -3.42 7.69
N LEU A 39 -8.35 -4.51 7.65
CA LEU A 39 -9.62 -4.57 6.93
C LEU A 39 -10.69 -3.64 7.51
N ARG A 40 -10.69 -3.39 8.83
CA ARG A 40 -11.55 -2.36 9.43
C ARG A 40 -11.19 -0.95 8.97
N LEU A 41 -9.91 -0.64 8.82
CA LEU A 41 -9.48 0.65 8.26
C LEU A 41 -9.89 0.79 6.78
N VAL A 42 -9.77 -0.29 6.02
CA VAL A 42 -10.24 -0.35 4.63
C VAL A 42 -11.74 -0.07 4.55
N ASP A 43 -12.54 -0.79 5.34
CA ASP A 43 -14.01 -0.63 5.34
C ASP A 43 -14.43 0.80 5.71
N ALA A 44 -13.75 1.39 6.67
CA ALA A 44 -14.07 2.72 7.17
C ALA A 44 -13.61 3.86 6.23
N SER A 45 -12.54 3.68 5.45
CA SER A 45 -11.84 4.83 4.84
C SER A 45 -11.19 4.55 3.48
N ILE A 46 -11.51 3.46 2.79
CA ILE A 46 -10.87 3.11 1.51
C ILE A 46 -10.96 4.22 0.45
N GLY A 47 -12.04 4.98 0.45
CA GLY A 47 -12.24 6.13 -0.46
C GLY A 47 -11.23 7.26 -0.25
N GLU A 48 -10.67 7.38 0.96
CA GLU A 48 -9.70 8.41 1.33
C GLU A 48 -8.25 7.95 1.14
N PHE A 49 -8.00 6.64 0.95
CA PHE A 49 -6.65 6.11 0.78
C PHE A 49 -6.01 6.61 -0.52
N LYS A 50 -4.79 7.08 -0.41
CA LYS A 50 -3.92 7.35 -1.56
C LYS A 50 -3.31 6.05 -2.08
N ALA A 51 -2.72 6.08 -3.26
CA ALA A 51 -2.12 4.91 -3.90
C ALA A 51 -1.11 4.16 -2.99
N HIS A 52 -0.25 4.88 -2.27
CA HIS A 52 0.72 4.27 -1.37
C HIS A 52 0.07 3.63 -0.12
N GLU A 53 -1.06 4.15 0.35
CA GLU A 53 -1.81 3.59 1.48
C GLU A 53 -2.52 2.29 1.07
N VAL A 54 -3.05 2.25 -0.14
CA VAL A 54 -3.60 1.02 -0.73
C VAL A 54 -2.51 -0.06 -0.85
N ALA A 55 -1.33 0.29 -1.37
CA ALA A 55 -0.20 -0.64 -1.45
C ALA A 55 0.25 -1.11 -0.05
N THR A 56 0.32 -0.19 0.94
CA THR A 56 0.65 -0.54 2.33
C THR A 56 -0.39 -1.48 2.93
N ALA A 57 -1.69 -1.23 2.71
CA ALA A 57 -2.77 -2.08 3.20
C ALA A 57 -2.66 -3.51 2.64
N LEU A 58 -2.48 -3.65 1.32
CA LEU A 58 -2.26 -4.94 0.67
C LEU A 58 -1.04 -5.67 1.23
N HIS A 59 0.08 -4.96 1.37
CA HIS A 59 1.31 -5.52 1.93
C HIS A 59 1.12 -6.02 3.37
N ARG A 60 0.46 -5.23 4.21
CA ARG A 60 0.16 -5.62 5.60
C ARG A 60 -0.76 -6.83 5.67
N VAL A 61 -1.85 -6.84 4.90
CA VAL A 61 -2.76 -7.99 4.84
C VAL A 61 -2.00 -9.25 4.41
N ALA A 62 -1.19 -9.18 3.36
CA ALA A 62 -0.40 -10.32 2.88
C ALA A 62 0.62 -10.78 3.93
N ALA A 63 1.35 -9.85 4.56
CA ALA A 63 2.35 -10.17 5.58
C ALA A 63 1.74 -10.84 6.81
N LEU A 64 0.57 -10.40 7.24
CA LEU A 64 -0.15 -10.92 8.42
C LEU A 64 -0.90 -12.24 8.14
N ASN A 65 -1.14 -12.59 6.86
CA ASN A 65 -1.82 -13.82 6.46
C ASN A 65 -0.89 -14.88 5.85
N LYS A 66 0.41 -14.81 6.07
CA LYS A 66 1.39 -15.81 5.58
C LYS A 66 1.11 -17.23 6.09
N VAL A 67 0.44 -17.37 7.22
CA VAL A 67 0.26 -18.64 7.91
C VAL A 67 -1.21 -19.09 7.83
N GLY A 68 -1.43 -20.24 7.17
CA GLY A 68 -2.70 -20.96 7.19
C GLY A 68 -3.60 -20.75 5.97
N ARG A 69 -3.83 -21.87 5.24
CA ARG A 69 -4.67 -21.90 4.03
C ARG A 69 -6.10 -21.42 4.30
N ALA A 70 -6.71 -21.91 5.39
CA ALA A 70 -8.09 -21.55 5.74
C ALA A 70 -8.27 -20.05 5.98
N ARG A 71 -7.27 -19.40 6.62
CA ARG A 71 -7.30 -17.96 6.88
C ARG A 71 -7.17 -17.14 5.59
N ARG A 72 -6.33 -17.61 4.68
CA ARG A 72 -6.20 -17.00 3.34
C ARG A 72 -7.48 -17.16 2.52
N ASP A 73 -8.09 -18.34 2.51
CA ASP A 73 -9.32 -18.59 1.78
C ASP A 73 -10.49 -17.74 2.32
N ALA A 74 -10.52 -17.49 3.63
CA ALA A 74 -11.49 -16.58 4.24
C ALA A 74 -11.24 -15.12 3.79
N LEU A 75 -9.98 -14.68 3.77
CA LEU A 75 -9.59 -13.35 3.30
C LEU A 75 -10.02 -13.10 1.85
N LEU A 76 -9.78 -14.07 0.96
CA LEU A 76 -10.13 -13.96 -0.46
C LEU A 76 -11.64 -13.85 -0.74
N ARG A 77 -12.48 -14.18 0.26
CA ARG A 77 -13.95 -14.02 0.21
C ARG A 77 -14.44 -12.80 0.96
N ASP A 78 -13.56 -12.03 1.58
CA ASP A 78 -13.94 -10.85 2.37
C ASP A 78 -14.20 -9.66 1.43
N ARG A 79 -15.40 -9.09 1.50
CA ARG A 79 -15.77 -7.91 0.72
C ARG A 79 -14.83 -6.73 0.89
N ARG A 80 -14.27 -6.56 2.08
CA ARG A 80 -13.33 -5.47 2.38
C ARG A 80 -12.02 -5.68 1.63
N PHE A 81 -11.57 -6.92 1.53
CA PHE A 81 -10.41 -7.27 0.71
C PHE A 81 -10.68 -7.08 -0.78
N GLU A 82 -11.87 -7.45 -1.27
CA GLU A 82 -12.33 -7.14 -2.63
C GLU A 82 -12.28 -5.63 -2.92
N SER A 83 -12.82 -4.80 -2.01
CA SER A 83 -12.78 -3.34 -2.14
C SER A 83 -11.34 -2.79 -2.16
N LEU A 84 -10.43 -3.41 -1.41
CA LEU A 84 -9.01 -3.07 -1.43
C LEU A 84 -8.35 -3.41 -2.77
N LEU A 85 -8.69 -4.55 -3.37
CA LEU A 85 -8.22 -4.93 -4.71
C LEU A 85 -8.76 -3.98 -5.79
N ASP A 86 -10.03 -3.59 -5.72
CA ASP A 86 -10.63 -2.64 -6.65
C ASP A 86 -9.96 -1.26 -6.54
N ALA A 87 -9.70 -0.80 -5.33
CA ALA A 87 -8.94 0.43 -5.09
C ALA A 87 -7.50 0.35 -5.64
N ALA A 88 -6.87 -0.81 -5.60
CA ALA A 88 -5.54 -1.02 -6.17
C ALA A 88 -5.56 -0.96 -7.71
N VAL A 89 -6.58 -1.51 -8.35
CA VAL A 89 -6.81 -1.39 -9.80
C VAL A 89 -6.99 0.07 -10.20
N GLU A 90 -7.87 0.79 -9.51
CA GLU A 90 -8.18 2.20 -9.79
C GLU A 90 -6.94 3.09 -9.65
N ARG A 91 -6.13 2.84 -8.63
CA ARG A 91 -4.95 3.66 -8.31
C ARG A 91 -3.64 3.13 -8.91
N ALA A 92 -3.69 2.04 -9.70
CA ALA A 92 -2.49 1.45 -10.32
C ALA A 92 -1.63 2.47 -11.09
N PRO A 93 -2.19 3.42 -11.87
CA PRO A 93 -1.39 4.43 -12.58
C PRO A 93 -0.65 5.41 -11.66
N GLN A 94 -1.05 5.52 -10.40
CA GLN A 94 -0.50 6.44 -9.40
C GLN A 94 0.50 5.76 -8.44
N LEU A 95 0.67 4.46 -8.55
CA LEU A 95 1.61 3.70 -7.72
C LEU A 95 3.05 4.11 -8.06
N SER A 96 3.88 4.32 -7.06
CA SER A 96 5.33 4.46 -7.26
C SER A 96 5.96 3.11 -7.60
N ALA A 97 7.18 3.10 -8.14
CA ALA A 97 7.93 1.88 -8.46
C ALA A 97 7.99 0.90 -7.28
N ARG A 98 8.27 1.39 -6.07
CA ARG A 98 8.24 0.60 -4.85
C ARG A 98 6.86 0.01 -4.56
N CYS A 99 5.82 0.84 -4.64
CA CYS A 99 4.45 0.38 -4.37
C CYS A 99 3.99 -0.70 -5.36
N VAL A 100 4.38 -0.61 -6.62
CA VAL A 100 4.09 -1.65 -7.63
C VAL A 100 4.75 -2.98 -7.24
N ALA A 101 6.02 -2.95 -6.80
CA ALA A 101 6.71 -4.15 -6.32
C ALA A 101 6.05 -4.73 -5.07
N ASP A 102 5.64 -3.87 -4.12
CA ASP A 102 4.95 -4.27 -2.89
C ASP A 102 3.57 -4.90 -3.18
N VAL A 103 2.81 -4.37 -4.15
CA VAL A 103 1.53 -4.93 -4.61
C VAL A 103 1.75 -6.31 -5.22
N LEU A 104 2.69 -6.47 -6.14
CA LEU A 104 3.01 -7.77 -6.74
C LEU A 104 3.45 -8.79 -5.70
N TRP A 105 4.32 -8.39 -4.78
CA TRP A 105 4.75 -9.24 -3.67
C TRP A 105 3.57 -9.71 -2.81
N SER A 106 2.64 -8.82 -2.55
CA SER A 106 1.46 -9.12 -1.74
C SER A 106 0.57 -10.16 -2.40
N LEU A 107 0.28 -9.99 -3.69
CA LEU A 107 -0.50 -10.93 -4.48
C LEU A 107 0.20 -12.29 -4.57
N ALA A 108 1.52 -12.30 -4.82
CA ALA A 108 2.32 -13.52 -4.86
C ALA A 108 2.36 -14.25 -3.51
N THR A 109 2.42 -13.50 -2.40
CA THR A 109 2.42 -14.05 -1.04
C THR A 109 1.07 -14.67 -0.71
N LEU A 110 -0.03 -14.06 -1.14
CA LEU A 110 -1.37 -14.63 -1.02
C LEU A 110 -1.61 -15.77 -2.01
N GLY A 111 -0.79 -15.87 -3.06
CA GLY A 111 -0.93 -16.90 -4.11
C GLY A 111 -2.14 -16.68 -5.01
N GLU A 112 -2.57 -15.42 -5.14
CA GLU A 112 -3.75 -15.03 -5.90
C GLU A 112 -3.46 -13.78 -6.73
N LEU A 113 -3.77 -13.85 -8.03
CA LEU A 113 -3.72 -12.72 -8.95
C LEU A 113 -5.07 -12.62 -9.68
N PRO A 114 -6.00 -11.82 -9.17
CA PRO A 114 -7.28 -11.62 -9.85
C PRO A 114 -7.06 -11.09 -11.27
N ALA A 115 -7.80 -11.66 -12.24
CA ALA A 115 -7.62 -11.32 -13.66
C ALA A 115 -7.71 -9.80 -13.93
N ARG A 116 -8.56 -9.09 -13.19
CA ARG A 116 -8.72 -7.63 -13.29
C ARG A 116 -7.49 -6.83 -12.84
N MET A 117 -6.62 -7.41 -12.02
CA MET A 117 -5.40 -6.76 -11.55
C MET A 117 -4.21 -6.96 -12.49
N LEU A 118 -4.21 -8.02 -13.30
CA LEU A 118 -3.07 -8.40 -14.13
C LEU A 118 -2.61 -7.24 -15.03
N MET A 119 -3.50 -6.74 -15.87
CA MET A 119 -3.12 -5.69 -16.84
C MET A 119 -2.78 -4.35 -16.18
N PRO A 120 -3.56 -3.81 -15.23
CA PRO A 120 -3.20 -2.57 -14.55
C PRO A 120 -1.82 -2.62 -13.89
N VAL A 121 -1.51 -3.71 -13.19
CA VAL A 121 -0.22 -3.86 -12.50
C VAL A 121 0.93 -4.02 -13.49
N LEU A 122 0.79 -4.86 -14.52
CA LEU A 122 1.83 -5.03 -15.55
C LEU A 122 2.08 -3.74 -16.34
N THR A 123 1.03 -2.95 -16.62
CA THR A 123 1.16 -1.63 -17.25
C THR A 123 1.96 -0.68 -16.38
N SER A 124 1.70 -0.66 -15.06
CA SER A 124 2.47 0.15 -14.13
C SER A 124 3.93 -0.28 -14.06
N VAL A 125 4.21 -1.60 -14.07
CA VAL A 125 5.60 -2.10 -14.15
C VAL A 125 6.28 -1.62 -15.42
N ALA A 126 5.62 -1.74 -16.59
CA ALA A 126 6.17 -1.30 -17.87
C ALA A 126 6.49 0.20 -17.87
N ALA A 127 5.58 1.03 -17.35
CA ALA A 127 5.77 2.48 -17.27
C ALA A 127 6.97 2.88 -16.39
N HIS A 128 7.19 2.20 -15.27
CA HIS A 128 8.35 2.44 -14.41
C HIS A 128 9.65 1.89 -14.98
N LEU A 129 9.62 0.79 -15.75
CA LEU A 129 10.78 0.32 -16.49
C LEU A 129 11.21 1.35 -17.55
N GLU A 130 10.26 1.95 -18.26
CA GLU A 130 10.56 3.01 -19.26
C GLU A 130 11.25 4.23 -18.64
N LYS A 131 10.86 4.58 -17.42
CA LYS A 131 11.44 5.71 -16.67
C LYS A 131 12.77 5.38 -15.99
N GLY A 132 13.12 4.10 -15.84
CA GLY A 132 14.27 3.66 -15.08
C GLY A 132 14.11 3.85 -13.55
N ASP A 133 12.88 3.87 -13.05
CA ASP A 133 12.57 4.18 -11.64
C ASP A 133 12.84 3.01 -10.68
N PHE A 134 13.05 1.79 -11.21
CA PHE A 134 13.24 0.62 -10.36
C PHE A 134 14.69 0.50 -9.87
N GLN A 135 14.82 0.21 -8.58
CA GLN A 135 16.06 -0.29 -8.00
C GLN A 135 16.18 -1.82 -8.19
N GLY A 136 17.38 -2.36 -8.09
CA GLY A 136 17.61 -3.80 -8.25
C GLY A 136 16.77 -4.68 -7.31
N SER A 137 16.54 -4.22 -6.07
CA SER A 137 15.66 -4.90 -5.11
C SER A 137 14.21 -4.96 -5.57
N HIS A 138 13.71 -3.89 -6.21
CA HIS A 138 12.35 -3.88 -6.77
C HIS A 138 12.22 -4.87 -7.93
N LEU A 139 13.20 -4.89 -8.84
CA LEU A 139 13.23 -5.82 -9.98
C LEU A 139 13.26 -7.28 -9.50
N SER A 140 14.11 -7.59 -8.51
CA SER A 140 14.16 -8.93 -7.91
C SER A 140 12.82 -9.34 -7.30
N THR A 141 12.16 -8.44 -6.59
CA THR A 141 10.84 -8.67 -6.01
C THR A 141 9.78 -8.92 -7.10
N ILE A 142 9.80 -8.13 -8.17
CA ILE A 142 8.86 -8.26 -9.30
C ILE A 142 9.05 -9.62 -9.98
N VAL A 143 10.28 -9.99 -10.33
CA VAL A 143 10.58 -11.26 -10.99
C VAL A 143 10.17 -12.45 -10.12
N TRP A 144 10.52 -12.43 -8.83
CA TRP A 144 10.10 -13.46 -7.88
C TRP A 144 8.57 -13.58 -7.80
N SER A 145 7.87 -12.44 -7.74
CA SER A 145 6.41 -12.41 -7.64
C SER A 145 5.74 -12.97 -8.90
N LEU A 146 6.21 -12.58 -10.09
CA LEU A 146 5.69 -13.08 -11.36
C LEU A 146 5.92 -14.59 -11.49
N ALA A 147 7.09 -15.08 -11.09
CA ALA A 147 7.40 -16.51 -11.09
C ALA A 147 6.47 -17.28 -10.15
N LYS A 148 6.24 -16.76 -8.93
CA LYS A 148 5.37 -17.38 -7.94
C LYS A 148 3.89 -17.39 -8.36
N LEU A 149 3.46 -16.38 -9.10
CA LEU A 149 2.12 -16.29 -9.69
C LEU A 149 1.97 -17.04 -11.02
N GLU A 150 3.01 -17.77 -11.44
CA GLU A 150 3.08 -18.50 -12.72
C GLU A 150 2.77 -17.62 -13.94
N THR A 151 2.98 -16.31 -13.80
CA THR A 151 2.72 -15.32 -14.84
C THR A 151 4.00 -15.05 -15.62
N LYS A 152 3.95 -15.24 -16.94
CA LYS A 152 5.11 -15.13 -17.82
C LYS A 152 4.93 -14.02 -18.89
N PRO A 153 4.95 -12.74 -18.53
CA PRO A 153 4.88 -11.63 -19.49
C PRO A 153 6.22 -11.49 -20.21
N VAL A 154 6.44 -12.28 -21.27
CA VAL A 154 7.74 -12.45 -21.95
C VAL A 154 8.39 -11.11 -22.30
N LYS A 155 7.65 -10.18 -22.94
CA LYS A 155 8.19 -8.86 -23.32
C LYS A 155 8.62 -8.03 -22.11
N LEU A 156 7.90 -8.14 -21.00
CA LEU A 156 8.23 -7.41 -19.77
C LEU A 156 9.48 -7.99 -19.13
N LEU A 157 9.60 -9.32 -19.07
CA LEU A 157 10.76 -10.00 -18.53
C LEU A 157 12.03 -9.70 -19.34
N GLN A 158 11.95 -9.66 -20.67
CA GLN A 158 13.06 -9.24 -21.53
C GLN A 158 13.52 -7.81 -21.22
N ARG A 159 12.59 -6.86 -21.04
CA ARG A 159 12.93 -5.49 -20.66
C ARG A 159 13.57 -5.38 -19.28
N ILE A 160 13.12 -6.19 -18.32
CA ILE A 160 13.75 -6.27 -16.99
C ILE A 160 15.20 -6.77 -17.12
N GLU A 161 15.42 -7.82 -17.92
CA GLU A 161 16.76 -8.36 -18.18
C GLU A 161 17.67 -7.30 -18.80
N GLU A 162 17.22 -6.60 -19.84
CA GLU A 162 17.95 -5.49 -20.48
C GLU A 162 18.34 -4.41 -19.47
N GLN A 163 17.44 -4.03 -18.58
CA GLN A 163 17.72 -3.02 -17.55
C GLN A 163 18.74 -3.51 -16.52
N VAL A 164 18.68 -4.78 -16.12
CA VAL A 164 19.64 -5.37 -15.17
C VAL A 164 21.04 -5.47 -15.78
N VAL A 165 21.13 -5.89 -17.06
CA VAL A 165 22.41 -6.03 -17.78
C VAL A 165 23.04 -4.66 -18.07
N SER A 166 22.25 -3.65 -18.39
CA SER A 166 22.73 -2.30 -18.68
C SER A 166 23.01 -1.45 -17.44
N ALA A 167 22.58 -1.90 -16.26
CA ALA A 167 22.90 -1.20 -15.01
C ALA A 167 24.41 -1.25 -14.75
N PRO A 168 25.09 -0.10 -14.52
CA PRO A 168 26.50 -0.10 -14.18
C PRO A 168 26.68 -0.95 -12.92
N ALA A 169 27.64 -1.90 -12.95
CA ALA A 169 27.98 -2.71 -11.80
C ALA A 169 28.21 -1.78 -10.60
N ALA A 170 27.39 -1.92 -9.56
CA ALA A 170 27.51 -1.12 -8.35
C ALA A 170 28.95 -1.28 -7.84
N GLY A 171 29.77 -0.25 -8.03
CA GLY A 171 31.17 -0.26 -7.67
C GLY A 171 31.29 -0.62 -6.19
N LYS A 172 32.12 -1.62 -5.92
CA LYS A 172 32.62 -1.87 -4.58
C LYS A 172 33.43 -0.64 -4.19
N GLY A 173 32.82 0.21 -3.36
CA GLY A 173 33.50 1.23 -2.59
C GLY A 173 33.73 0.76 -1.19
#